data_836e0d06b79f172ec702a327fe77d1d6
#
_entry.id   836e0d06b79f172ec702a327fe77d1d6
#
_cell.length_a   1.000
_cell.length_b   1.000
_cell.length_c   1.000
_cell.angle_alpha   90.00
_cell.angle_beta   90.00
_cell.angle_gamma   90.00
#
_symmetry.space_group_name_H-M   'P 1'
#
loop_
_entity.id
_entity.type
_entity.pdbx_description
1 polymer ?
#
loop_
_entity_poly.entity_id
_entity_poly.type
_entity_poly.pdbx_seq_one_letter_code
_entity_poly.pdbx_strand_id
1 'polypeptide(L)'
;KKKGVAQQRVKISIPLPEEQWTLFFDDVDLGPEDVVGEVDEGFSILFDSLNPERIILAALCCGIGRFALNKGVAYASERNVFGQPIGAHQGVQHPMAKAHTAVEMASLMTRRAAWEFDNKLPAGASSNMAKYAAAEAGIEAVDAALQAHGGSGFTEDTGLYEMYPLVRLLRTAPVNRELCLSFIGEKVMGLPRSY
;
A
#
# COMPACT_ATOMS: atom_id res chain seq x y z
N LYS A 1 -4.87 -23.04 -22.55
CA LYS A 1 -5.39 -23.34 -21.20
C LYS A 1 -5.26 -24.83 -20.96
N LYS A 2 -4.70 -25.24 -19.82
CA LYS A 2 -4.68 -26.67 -19.43
C LYS A 2 -6.12 -27.16 -19.21
N LYS A 3 -6.40 -28.42 -19.56
CA LYS A 3 -7.67 -29.09 -19.25
C LYS A 3 -7.82 -29.14 -17.73
N GLY A 4 -9.04 -28.94 -17.23
CA GLY A 4 -9.32 -28.94 -15.80
C GLY A 4 -9.15 -27.58 -15.12
N VAL A 5 -8.77 -26.51 -15.84
CA VAL A 5 -8.71 -25.15 -15.28
C VAL A 5 -9.92 -24.34 -15.69
N ALA A 6 -10.75 -23.95 -14.71
CA ALA A 6 -11.86 -23.02 -14.89
C ALA A 6 -11.56 -21.72 -14.14
N GLN A 7 -12.17 -20.62 -14.60
CA GLN A 7 -12.01 -19.32 -13.99
C GLN A 7 -13.33 -18.56 -13.92
N GLN A 8 -13.54 -17.85 -12.83
CA GLN A 8 -14.71 -17.00 -12.60
C GLN A 8 -14.25 -15.59 -12.22
N ARG A 9 -14.71 -14.58 -12.95
CA ARG A 9 -14.39 -13.19 -12.64
C ARG A 9 -15.04 -12.76 -11.34
N VAL A 10 -14.24 -12.14 -10.46
CA VAL A 10 -14.71 -11.50 -9.23
C VAL A 10 -14.88 -10.01 -9.50
N LYS A 11 -16.10 -9.50 -9.29
CA LYS A 11 -16.36 -8.06 -9.38
C LYS A 11 -15.86 -7.37 -8.10
N ILE A 12 -14.99 -6.42 -8.24
CA ILE A 12 -14.49 -5.58 -7.13
C ILE A 12 -14.97 -4.14 -7.31
N SER A 13 -15.15 -3.44 -6.19
CA SER A 13 -15.65 -2.05 -6.17
C SER A 13 -14.53 -1.00 -6.17
N ILE A 14 -13.27 -1.41 -6.38
CA ILE A 14 -12.12 -0.51 -6.43
C ILE A 14 -11.77 -0.27 -7.90
N PRO A 15 -11.50 0.98 -8.32
CA PRO A 15 -11.14 1.30 -9.70
C PRO A 15 -9.69 0.86 -9.99
N LEU A 16 -9.47 -0.43 -10.15
CA LEU A 16 -8.21 -1.02 -10.56
C LEU A 16 -8.27 -1.48 -12.02
N PRO A 17 -7.19 -1.33 -12.79
CA PRO A 17 -7.11 -1.85 -14.14
C PRO A 17 -7.04 -3.39 -14.16
N GLU A 18 -6.56 -4.01 -13.08
CA GLU A 18 -6.40 -5.46 -12.97
C GLU A 18 -7.73 -6.14 -12.63
N GLU A 19 -8.06 -7.19 -13.38
CA GLU A 19 -9.20 -8.03 -13.10
C GLU A 19 -8.86 -9.09 -12.05
N GLN A 20 -9.80 -9.37 -11.16
CA GLN A 20 -9.69 -10.43 -10.16
C GLN A 20 -10.46 -11.67 -10.58
N TRP A 21 -9.87 -12.85 -10.38
CA TRP A 21 -10.42 -14.11 -10.80
C TRP A 21 -10.30 -15.18 -9.72
N THR A 22 -11.37 -15.93 -9.51
CA THR A 22 -11.29 -17.21 -8.79
C THR A 22 -10.91 -18.29 -9.79
N LEU A 23 -9.89 -19.06 -9.47
CA LEU A 23 -9.43 -20.19 -10.28
C LEU A 23 -9.87 -21.50 -9.62
N PHE A 24 -10.37 -22.40 -10.44
CA PHE A 24 -10.74 -23.75 -10.05
C PHE A 24 -9.85 -24.73 -10.81
N PHE A 25 -9.32 -25.72 -10.08
CA PHE A 25 -8.46 -26.75 -10.63
C PHE A 25 -9.13 -28.10 -10.34
N ASP A 26 -9.41 -28.87 -11.39
CA ASP A 26 -10.06 -30.18 -11.33
C ASP A 26 -9.31 -31.14 -12.23
N ASP A 27 -8.68 -32.15 -11.63
CA ASP A 27 -7.84 -33.16 -12.31
C ASP A 27 -6.86 -32.52 -13.33
N VAL A 28 -6.10 -31.52 -12.88
CA VAL A 28 -5.08 -30.86 -13.72
C VAL A 28 -3.78 -31.63 -13.65
N ASP A 29 -3.38 -32.22 -14.78
CA ASP A 29 -2.07 -32.87 -14.92
C ASP A 29 -0.95 -31.82 -14.97
N LEU A 30 0.05 -31.99 -14.08
CA LEU A 30 1.25 -31.18 -14.02
C LEU A 30 2.48 -32.04 -14.28
N GLY A 31 3.35 -31.57 -15.15
CA GLY A 31 4.67 -32.19 -15.42
C GLY A 31 5.80 -31.45 -14.70
N PRO A 32 7.02 -32.01 -14.78
CA PRO A 32 8.20 -31.35 -14.23
C PRO A 32 8.44 -29.93 -14.78
N GLU A 33 8.01 -29.66 -16.00
CA GLU A 33 8.10 -28.36 -16.67
C GLU A 33 7.16 -27.29 -16.08
N ASP A 34 6.18 -27.69 -15.28
CA ASP A 34 5.26 -26.79 -14.59
C ASP A 34 5.77 -26.35 -13.21
N VAL A 35 6.85 -26.96 -12.73
CA VAL A 35 7.47 -26.61 -11.44
C VAL A 35 8.28 -25.34 -11.61
N VAL A 36 7.98 -24.33 -10.78
CA VAL A 36 8.75 -23.08 -10.74
C VAL A 36 9.84 -23.22 -9.68
N GLY A 37 11.08 -23.25 -10.13
CA GLY A 37 12.26 -23.44 -9.28
C GLY A 37 12.45 -24.89 -8.85
N GLU A 38 12.99 -25.12 -7.66
CA GLU A 38 13.27 -26.44 -7.12
C GLU A 38 12.09 -27.00 -6.30
N VAL A 39 11.93 -28.32 -6.32
CA VAL A 39 10.91 -28.99 -5.50
C VAL A 39 11.19 -28.74 -4.01
N ASP A 40 10.15 -28.43 -3.25
CA ASP A 40 10.15 -28.07 -1.82
C ASP A 40 10.74 -26.70 -1.47
N GLU A 41 11.24 -25.92 -2.47
CA GLU A 41 11.80 -24.57 -2.28
C GLU A 41 10.84 -23.43 -2.68
N GLY A 42 9.59 -23.74 -3.01
CA GLY A 42 8.63 -22.77 -3.53
C GLY A 42 8.37 -21.56 -2.63
N PHE A 43 8.47 -21.74 -1.31
CA PHE A 43 8.25 -20.64 -0.37
C PHE A 43 9.38 -19.60 -0.40
N SER A 44 10.65 -20.03 -0.55
CA SER A 44 11.79 -19.13 -0.66
C SER A 44 11.72 -18.33 -1.98
N ILE A 45 11.39 -18.99 -3.07
CA ILE A 45 11.25 -18.38 -4.42
C ILE A 45 10.15 -17.33 -4.44
N LEU A 46 9.05 -17.53 -3.70
CA LEU A 46 7.97 -16.57 -3.62
C LEU A 46 8.46 -15.20 -3.12
N PHE A 47 9.44 -15.13 -2.23
CA PHE A 47 9.96 -13.88 -1.69
C PHE A 47 10.81 -13.09 -2.69
N ASP A 48 11.35 -13.72 -3.73
CA ASP A 48 12.02 -13.01 -4.83
C ASP A 48 11.06 -12.08 -5.57
N SER A 49 9.77 -12.44 -5.61
CA SER A 49 8.70 -11.62 -6.15
C SER A 49 8.06 -10.70 -5.10
N LEU A 50 7.75 -11.23 -3.92
CA LEU A 50 7.00 -10.49 -2.89
C LEU A 50 7.78 -9.34 -2.25
N ASN A 51 9.12 -9.40 -2.18
CA ASN A 51 9.90 -8.28 -1.64
C ASN A 51 9.83 -7.04 -2.54
N PRO A 52 10.16 -7.10 -3.85
CA PRO A 52 10.03 -5.95 -4.74
C PRO A 52 8.58 -5.48 -4.88
N GLU A 53 7.59 -6.38 -4.84
CA GLU A 53 6.18 -6.00 -4.86
C GLU A 53 5.79 -5.15 -3.65
N ARG A 54 6.23 -5.51 -2.43
CA ARG A 54 6.02 -4.66 -1.24
C ARG A 54 6.66 -3.28 -1.41
N ILE A 55 7.85 -3.20 -1.97
CA ILE A 55 8.57 -1.94 -2.18
C ILE A 55 7.83 -1.04 -3.17
N ILE A 56 7.39 -1.58 -4.31
CA ILE A 56 6.64 -0.83 -5.33
C ILE A 56 5.33 -0.31 -4.76
N LEU A 57 4.59 -1.14 -4.04
CA LEU A 57 3.32 -0.73 -3.45
C LEU A 57 3.49 0.25 -2.28
N ALA A 58 4.60 0.19 -1.55
CA ALA A 58 4.95 1.23 -0.59
C ALA A 58 5.23 2.57 -1.30
N ALA A 59 5.94 2.55 -2.42
CA ALA A 59 6.17 3.75 -3.23
C ALA A 59 4.86 4.33 -3.77
N LEU A 60 3.94 3.48 -4.24
CA LEU A 60 2.60 3.90 -4.69
C LEU A 60 1.82 4.58 -3.55
N CYS A 61 1.80 3.99 -2.34
CA CYS A 61 1.15 4.60 -1.17
C CYS A 61 1.74 5.99 -0.84
N CYS A 62 3.07 6.14 -0.88
CA CYS A 62 3.72 7.44 -0.68
C CYS A 62 3.32 8.45 -1.78
N GLY A 63 3.23 8.00 -3.04
CA GLY A 63 2.79 8.82 -4.18
C GLY A 63 1.37 9.32 -4.01
N ILE A 64 0.44 8.43 -3.65
CA ILE A 64 -0.96 8.78 -3.38
C ILE A 64 -1.06 9.74 -2.19
N GLY A 65 -0.30 9.48 -1.12
CA GLY A 65 -0.27 10.37 0.05
C GLY A 65 0.19 11.78 -0.30
N ARG A 66 1.25 11.94 -1.10
CA ARG A 66 1.71 13.25 -1.59
C ARG A 66 0.69 13.94 -2.48
N PHE A 67 0.07 13.20 -3.40
CA PHE A 67 -0.99 13.73 -4.26
C PHE A 67 -2.14 14.29 -3.43
N ALA A 68 -2.64 13.53 -2.46
CA ALA A 68 -3.73 13.94 -1.61
C ALA A 68 -3.37 15.18 -0.76
N LEU A 69 -2.19 15.18 -0.13
CA LEU A 69 -1.72 16.30 0.68
C LEU A 69 -1.52 17.57 -0.15
N ASN A 70 -0.98 17.47 -1.36
CA ASN A 70 -0.83 18.63 -2.24
C ASN A 70 -2.20 19.26 -2.56
N LYS A 71 -3.22 18.46 -2.85
CA LYS A 71 -4.60 18.95 -3.05
C LYS A 71 -5.18 19.54 -1.76
N GLY A 72 -4.99 18.86 -0.63
CA GLY A 72 -5.47 19.34 0.67
C GLY A 72 -4.85 20.68 1.07
N VAL A 73 -3.55 20.85 0.86
CA VAL A 73 -2.82 22.08 1.14
C VAL A 73 -3.29 23.23 0.23
N ALA A 74 -3.41 22.97 -1.08
CA ALA A 74 -3.91 23.98 -2.02
C ALA A 74 -5.31 24.47 -1.62
N TYR A 75 -6.24 23.56 -1.40
CA TYR A 75 -7.59 23.90 -0.97
C TYR A 75 -7.62 24.63 0.37
N ALA A 76 -6.87 24.17 1.35
CA ALA A 76 -6.83 24.80 2.68
C ALA A 76 -6.19 26.19 2.68
N SER A 77 -5.34 26.49 1.70
CA SER A 77 -4.72 27.81 1.52
C SER A 77 -5.64 28.81 0.84
N GLU A 78 -6.58 28.34 0.01
CA GLU A 78 -7.49 29.20 -0.76
C GLU A 78 -8.85 29.38 -0.08
N ARG A 79 -9.37 28.33 0.55
CA ARG A 79 -10.70 28.34 1.17
C ARG A 79 -10.73 29.18 2.42
N ASN A 80 -11.50 30.28 2.40
CA ASN A 80 -11.65 31.20 3.52
C ASN A 80 -12.92 30.88 4.32
N VAL A 81 -12.77 30.74 5.64
CA VAL A 81 -13.85 30.63 6.62
C VAL A 81 -13.44 31.40 7.87
N PHE A 82 -14.37 32.10 8.48
CA PHE A 82 -14.11 33.00 9.63
C PHE A 82 -13.01 34.06 9.38
N GLY A 83 -12.94 34.57 8.15
CA GLY A 83 -12.08 35.71 7.79
C GLY A 83 -10.64 35.34 7.46
N GLN A 84 -10.29 34.05 7.38
CA GLN A 84 -8.95 33.60 7.03
C GLN A 84 -8.97 32.23 6.32
N PRO A 85 -7.88 31.83 5.63
CA PRO A 85 -7.75 30.50 5.05
C PRO A 85 -7.91 29.40 6.11
N ILE A 86 -8.64 28.33 5.77
CA ILE A 86 -8.87 27.24 6.73
C ILE A 86 -7.59 26.55 7.19
N GLY A 87 -6.53 26.59 6.37
CA GLY A 87 -5.20 26.06 6.72
C GLY A 87 -4.50 26.82 7.87
N ALA A 88 -4.98 28.01 8.24
CA ALA A 88 -4.51 28.74 9.42
C ALA A 88 -5.03 28.14 10.74
N HIS A 89 -6.10 27.33 10.68
CA HIS A 89 -6.65 26.67 11.86
C HIS A 89 -5.87 25.38 12.18
N GLN A 90 -5.38 25.25 13.42
CA GLN A 90 -4.60 24.08 13.86
C GLN A 90 -5.35 22.75 13.66
N GLY A 91 -6.68 22.75 13.78
CA GLY A 91 -7.52 21.57 13.52
C GLY A 91 -7.45 21.04 12.08
N VAL A 92 -7.07 21.87 11.10
CA VAL A 92 -6.84 21.50 9.71
C VAL A 92 -5.34 21.32 9.43
N GLN A 93 -4.51 22.24 9.94
CA GLN A 93 -3.07 22.25 9.68
C GLN A 93 -2.34 21.04 10.29
N HIS A 94 -2.59 20.73 11.57
CA HIS A 94 -1.85 19.68 12.28
C HIS A 94 -2.06 18.27 11.72
N PRO A 95 -3.30 17.82 11.38
CA PRO A 95 -3.48 16.53 10.72
C PRO A 95 -2.70 16.39 9.41
N MET A 96 -2.70 17.43 8.55
CA MET A 96 -1.94 17.41 7.30
C MET A 96 -0.43 17.41 7.54
N ALA A 97 0.08 18.18 8.50
CA ALA A 97 1.49 18.21 8.85
C ALA A 97 1.97 16.85 9.41
N LYS A 98 1.15 16.21 10.25
CA LYS A 98 1.40 14.86 10.78
C LYS A 98 1.46 13.83 9.64
N ALA A 99 0.46 13.83 8.77
CA ALA A 99 0.39 12.93 7.63
C ALA A 99 1.56 13.14 6.66
N HIS A 100 1.94 14.40 6.39
CA HIS A 100 3.13 14.71 5.58
C HIS A 100 4.41 14.12 6.18
N THR A 101 4.62 14.29 7.46
CA THR A 101 5.77 13.71 8.17
C THR A 101 5.79 12.19 8.06
N ALA A 102 4.63 11.53 8.23
CA ALA A 102 4.52 10.08 8.10
C ALA A 102 4.85 9.60 6.68
N VAL A 103 4.35 10.30 5.64
CA VAL A 103 4.65 9.99 4.23
C VAL A 103 6.15 10.14 3.93
N GLU A 104 6.81 11.18 4.44
CA GLU A 104 8.24 11.37 4.22
C GLU A 104 9.09 10.29 4.93
N MET A 105 8.76 9.94 6.18
CA MET A 105 9.42 8.83 6.88
C MET A 105 9.22 7.49 6.15
N ALA A 106 7.99 7.21 5.69
CA ALA A 106 7.70 6.01 4.91
C ALA A 106 8.46 5.98 3.58
N SER A 107 8.57 7.13 2.92
CA SER A 107 9.34 7.28 1.68
C SER A 107 10.83 6.99 1.87
N LEU A 108 11.44 7.45 2.96
CA LEU A 108 12.84 7.13 3.29
C LEU A 108 13.02 5.62 3.53
N MET A 109 12.11 4.98 4.27
CA MET A 109 12.15 3.53 4.46
C MET A 109 11.96 2.76 3.15
N THR A 110 11.08 3.24 2.27
CA THR A 110 10.85 2.64 0.94
C THR A 110 12.11 2.72 0.07
N ARG A 111 12.78 3.87 0.06
CA ARG A 111 14.06 4.04 -0.67
C ARG A 111 15.17 3.15 -0.12
N ARG A 112 15.24 3.00 1.21
CA ARG A 112 16.18 2.06 1.84
C ARG A 112 15.91 0.63 1.38
N ALA A 113 14.65 0.18 1.42
CA ALA A 113 14.28 -1.15 0.99
C ALA A 113 14.61 -1.41 -0.49
N ALA A 114 14.35 -0.42 -1.36
CA ALA A 114 14.70 -0.48 -2.78
C ALA A 114 16.23 -0.58 -2.97
N TRP A 115 16.99 0.24 -2.29
CA TRP A 115 18.44 0.21 -2.37
C TRP A 115 19.03 -1.13 -1.87
N GLU A 116 18.52 -1.67 -0.76
CA GLU A 116 18.93 -3.00 -0.26
C GLU A 116 18.63 -4.09 -1.30
N PHE A 117 17.45 -4.06 -1.91
CA PHE A 117 17.06 -5.02 -2.94
C PHE A 117 17.94 -4.92 -4.19
N ASP A 118 18.17 -3.72 -4.72
CA ASP A 118 18.98 -3.46 -5.92
C ASP A 118 20.45 -3.89 -5.71
N ASN A 119 20.96 -3.78 -4.48
CA ASN A 119 22.30 -4.21 -4.11
C ASN A 119 22.39 -5.67 -3.62
N LYS A 120 21.32 -6.46 -3.79
CA LYS A 120 21.23 -7.87 -3.40
C LYS A 120 21.52 -8.11 -1.91
N LEU A 121 21.17 -7.15 -1.07
CA LEU A 121 21.21 -7.27 0.38
C LEU A 121 19.89 -7.86 0.90
N PRO A 122 19.86 -8.39 2.14
CA PRO A 122 18.63 -8.92 2.73
C PRO A 122 17.56 -7.85 2.95
N ALA A 123 16.67 -7.65 1.96
CA ALA A 123 15.66 -6.61 1.96
C ALA A 123 14.33 -7.00 2.67
N GLY A 124 14.23 -8.18 3.26
CA GLY A 124 12.98 -8.66 3.87
C GLY A 124 12.47 -7.77 5.01
N ALA A 125 13.36 -7.33 5.89
CA ALA A 125 13.01 -6.46 7.03
C ALA A 125 12.53 -5.09 6.56
N SER A 126 13.32 -4.43 5.72
CA SER A 126 13.02 -3.09 5.20
C SER A 126 11.78 -3.07 4.30
N SER A 127 11.55 -4.11 3.48
CA SER A 127 10.35 -4.24 2.64
C SER A 127 9.08 -4.33 3.49
N ASN A 128 9.08 -5.10 4.59
CA ASN A 128 7.94 -5.17 5.49
C ASN A 128 7.70 -3.86 6.23
N MET A 129 8.76 -3.20 6.72
CA MET A 129 8.65 -1.90 7.38
C MET A 129 8.15 -0.82 6.42
N ALA A 130 8.69 -0.77 5.19
CA ALA A 130 8.27 0.17 4.16
C ALA A 130 6.79 -0.02 3.80
N LYS A 131 6.37 -1.27 3.55
CA LYS A 131 4.98 -1.60 3.22
C LYS A 131 4.00 -1.20 4.31
N TYR A 132 4.33 -1.53 5.56
CA TYR A 132 3.52 -1.15 6.71
C TYR A 132 3.42 0.37 6.84
N ALA A 133 4.56 1.06 6.94
CA ALA A 133 4.59 2.50 7.18
C ALA A 133 3.91 3.30 6.05
N ALA A 134 4.15 2.92 4.78
CA ALA A 134 3.59 3.64 3.64
C ALA A 134 2.08 3.46 3.51
N ALA A 135 1.55 2.27 3.80
CA ALA A 135 0.10 2.03 3.75
C ALA A 135 -0.63 2.83 4.84
N GLU A 136 -0.10 2.87 6.08
CA GLU A 136 -0.68 3.68 7.15
C GLU A 136 -0.61 5.18 6.83
N ALA A 137 0.57 5.66 6.38
CA ALA A 137 0.77 7.06 6.02
C ALA A 137 -0.10 7.51 4.84
N GLY A 138 -0.27 6.65 3.83
CA GLY A 138 -1.13 6.92 2.67
C GLY A 138 -2.59 7.08 3.06
N ILE A 139 -3.12 6.20 3.92
CA ILE A 139 -4.49 6.31 4.45
C ILE A 139 -4.65 7.61 5.24
N GLU A 140 -3.73 7.92 6.16
CA GLU A 140 -3.79 9.14 6.97
C GLU A 140 -3.74 10.40 6.10
N ALA A 141 -2.93 10.39 5.05
CA ALA A 141 -2.80 11.53 4.13
C ALA A 141 -4.08 11.79 3.32
N VAL A 142 -4.70 10.73 2.77
CA VAL A 142 -5.96 10.86 2.02
C VAL A 142 -7.09 11.27 2.95
N ASP A 143 -7.17 10.72 4.15
CA ASP A 143 -8.18 11.07 5.15
C ASP A 143 -8.07 12.53 5.58
N ALA A 144 -6.86 13.01 5.88
CA ALA A 144 -6.60 14.41 6.22
C ALA A 144 -6.97 15.39 5.09
N ALA A 145 -6.68 15.01 3.85
CA ALA A 145 -7.04 15.82 2.67
C ALA A 145 -8.55 15.85 2.44
N LEU A 146 -9.24 14.71 2.54
CA LEU A 146 -10.70 14.61 2.46
C LEU A 146 -11.37 15.47 3.54
N GLN A 147 -10.89 15.36 4.78
CA GLN A 147 -11.42 16.14 5.90
C GLN A 147 -11.26 17.65 5.67
N ALA A 148 -10.12 18.09 5.14
CA ALA A 148 -9.89 19.51 4.80
C ALA A 148 -10.84 20.02 3.71
N HIS A 149 -11.17 19.21 2.71
CA HIS A 149 -12.11 19.57 1.65
C HIS A 149 -13.58 19.54 2.10
N GLY A 150 -13.90 18.81 3.18
CA GLY A 150 -15.29 18.61 3.60
C GLY A 150 -16.09 17.91 2.49
N GLY A 151 -17.33 18.37 2.25
CA GLY A 151 -18.18 17.80 1.21
C GLY A 151 -17.58 17.80 -0.21
N SER A 152 -16.77 18.81 -0.54
CA SER A 152 -16.09 18.89 -1.84
C SER A 152 -15.09 17.74 -2.08
N GLY A 153 -14.54 17.14 -1.03
CA GLY A 153 -13.62 16.01 -1.16
C GLY A 153 -14.23 14.75 -1.77
N PHE A 154 -15.56 14.68 -1.80
CA PHE A 154 -16.33 13.55 -2.35
C PHE A 154 -16.81 13.78 -3.79
N THR A 155 -16.43 14.91 -4.40
CA THR A 155 -16.79 15.19 -5.79
C THR A 155 -15.74 14.60 -6.75
N GLU A 156 -16.17 14.19 -7.95
CA GLU A 156 -15.32 13.51 -8.95
C GLU A 156 -14.14 14.39 -9.41
N ASP A 157 -14.31 15.71 -9.48
CA ASP A 157 -13.29 16.66 -9.92
C ASP A 157 -12.09 16.75 -8.96
N THR A 158 -12.24 16.34 -7.70
CA THR A 158 -11.10 16.28 -6.77
C THR A 158 -10.27 15.02 -6.93
N GLY A 159 -10.87 13.88 -7.28
CA GLY A 159 -10.23 12.56 -7.36
C GLY A 159 -9.69 12.05 -6.02
N LEU A 160 -10.10 12.68 -4.90
CA LEU A 160 -9.59 12.30 -3.57
C LEU A 160 -10.28 11.04 -3.03
N TYR A 161 -11.60 10.97 -3.20
CA TYR A 161 -12.35 9.84 -2.68
C TYR A 161 -11.98 8.53 -3.36
N GLU A 162 -11.66 8.56 -4.65
CA GLU A 162 -11.20 7.38 -5.41
C GLU A 162 -9.87 6.84 -4.90
N MET A 163 -9.03 7.68 -4.32
CA MET A 163 -7.76 7.24 -3.72
C MET A 163 -7.95 6.50 -2.39
N TYR A 164 -9.04 6.76 -1.66
CA TYR A 164 -9.26 6.17 -0.34
C TYR A 164 -9.41 4.64 -0.38
N PRO A 165 -10.31 4.05 -1.18
CA PRO A 165 -10.41 2.60 -1.28
C PRO A 165 -9.12 1.96 -1.83
N LEU A 166 -8.36 2.65 -2.67
CA LEU A 166 -7.10 2.15 -3.19
C LEU A 166 -6.03 2.03 -2.09
N VAL A 167 -5.74 3.08 -1.34
CA VAL A 167 -4.75 2.99 -0.24
C VAL A 167 -5.22 2.03 0.85
N ARG A 168 -6.55 1.90 1.06
CA ARG A 168 -7.10 0.94 2.00
C ARG A 168 -6.88 -0.51 1.55
N LEU A 169 -7.01 -0.80 0.25
CA LEU A 169 -6.63 -2.09 -0.33
C LEU A 169 -5.15 -2.36 -0.12
N LEU A 170 -4.30 -1.40 -0.38
CA LEU A 170 -2.85 -1.54 -0.26
C LEU A 170 -2.38 -1.80 1.19
N ARG A 171 -3.19 -1.58 2.20
CA ARG A 171 -2.97 -2.04 3.57
C ARG A 171 -3.14 -3.55 3.72
N THR A 172 -3.91 -4.17 2.81
CA THR A 172 -4.23 -5.60 2.81
C THR A 172 -3.37 -6.39 1.83
N ALA A 173 -3.22 -5.90 0.61
CA ALA A 173 -2.49 -6.58 -0.48
C ALA A 173 -1.08 -6.00 -0.68
N PRO A 174 -0.10 -6.80 -1.17
CA PRO A 174 -0.10 -8.24 -1.40
C PRO A 174 0.08 -9.03 -0.11
N VAL A 175 0.68 -8.41 0.90
CA VAL A 175 0.88 -8.95 2.25
C VAL A 175 0.21 -7.99 3.22
N ASN A 176 -0.68 -8.52 4.03
CA ASN A 176 -1.45 -7.68 4.94
C ASN A 176 -0.57 -7.09 6.06
N ARG A 177 -1.08 -6.04 6.66
CA ARG A 177 -0.46 -5.32 7.77
C ARG A 177 -0.02 -6.24 8.90
N GLU A 178 -0.88 -7.17 9.26
CA GLU A 178 -0.68 -8.07 10.40
C GLU A 178 0.49 -9.02 10.16
N LEU A 179 0.63 -9.57 8.94
CA LEU A 179 1.79 -10.38 8.56
C LEU A 179 3.09 -9.57 8.52
N CYS A 180 3.04 -8.31 8.04
CA CYS A 180 4.20 -7.42 8.11
C CYS A 180 4.65 -7.20 9.56
N LEU A 181 3.71 -6.91 10.47
CA LEU A 181 4.00 -6.69 11.89
C LEU A 181 4.50 -7.97 12.58
N SER A 182 3.91 -9.14 12.27
CA SER A 182 4.36 -10.43 12.79
C SER A 182 5.79 -10.72 12.34
N PHE A 183 6.12 -10.48 11.08
CA PHE A 183 7.49 -10.63 10.59
C PHE A 183 8.47 -9.70 11.32
N ILE A 184 8.10 -8.42 11.50
CA ILE A 184 8.95 -7.45 12.21
C ILE A 184 9.14 -7.89 13.67
N GLY A 185 8.08 -8.28 14.35
CA GLY A 185 8.13 -8.75 15.72
C GLY A 185 9.04 -9.97 15.88
N GLU A 186 8.84 -10.99 15.07
CA GLU A 186 9.58 -12.26 15.16
C GLU A 186 11.01 -12.13 14.63
N LYS A 187 11.17 -11.65 13.37
CA LYS A 187 12.46 -11.73 12.67
C LYS A 187 13.39 -10.54 12.91
N VAL A 188 12.84 -9.37 13.25
CA VAL A 188 13.66 -8.16 13.48
C VAL A 188 13.86 -7.91 14.97
N MET A 189 12.81 -8.07 15.77
CA MET A 189 12.86 -7.79 17.21
C MET A 189 13.21 -9.03 18.06
N GLY A 190 13.12 -10.23 17.50
CA GLY A 190 13.40 -11.49 18.20
C GLY A 190 12.29 -11.91 19.18
N LEU A 191 11.07 -11.42 18.99
CA LEU A 191 9.93 -11.84 19.81
C LEU A 191 9.52 -13.29 19.49
N PRO A 192 8.92 -14.01 20.45
CA PRO A 192 8.39 -15.35 20.21
C PRO A 192 7.35 -15.34 19.09
N ARG A 193 7.34 -16.40 18.29
CA ARG A 193 6.34 -16.60 17.24
C ARG A 193 4.96 -16.76 17.84
N SER A 194 3.95 -16.13 17.23
CA SER A 194 2.58 -16.11 17.76
C SER A 194 1.73 -17.33 17.36
N TYR A 195 2.15 -18.08 16.33
CA TYR A 195 1.46 -19.29 15.81
C TYR A 195 2.43 -20.20 15.04
#